data_06f52d3c24e3af4bd4f6bec855efefa3
#
_entry.id   06f52d3c24e3af4bd4f6bec855efefa3
#
_cell.length_a   1.000
_cell.length_b   1.000
_cell.length_c   1.000
_cell.angle_alpha   90.00
_cell.angle_beta   90.00
_cell.angle_gamma   90.00
#
_symmetry.space_group_name_H-M   'P 1'
#
loop_
_entity.id
_entity.type
_entity.pdbx_description
1 polymer ?
#
loop_
_entity_poly.entity_id
_entity_poly.type
_entity_poly.pdbx_seq_one_letter_code
_entity_poly.pdbx_strand_id
1 'polypeptide(L)'
;AKFEKGRDIMNTLPAVNRACELVELLDAGEVVDGVIDILNYVPQPVTVKFEPEKMNRFLGVDIPEADTRKTLEALGFGLEGDVITVPSWRSDVEHWSDIAEEAARFYGYNNIPNTLSAGLNERRGWNPVQQAENAAGALCRAAGYSEIITYSFISPAYYDKINLPADSPLRDSMKILNPLGEDTSIMRTTTLPSMLEILARNCHYRNKAVRLYELGRTYFAKNDGSGMADEPKVLSLGGYGGGMDFFLLKGAVEAVLEGLGIEGFRFEAESGNPSYHPGRCARVYRGGFLLGTLGQIHPAVAENYDVDCELYAAELDFNALYENKGGTPVYQPLPRFPAVTRDIALV
;
A
#
# COMPACT_ATOMS: atom_id res chain seq x y z
N ALA A 1 14.50 11.76 18.53
CA ALA A 1 13.51 11.01 19.34
C ALA A 1 13.18 11.70 20.67
N LYS A 2 14.19 12.03 21.54
CA LYS A 2 13.89 12.61 22.86
C LYS A 2 13.34 14.04 22.79
N PHE A 3 13.85 14.90 21.91
CA PHE A 3 13.33 16.26 21.72
C PHE A 3 11.96 16.26 21.01
N GLU A 4 11.72 15.32 20.13
CA GLU A 4 10.44 15.12 19.45
C GLU A 4 9.30 14.81 20.44
N LYS A 5 9.59 13.99 21.45
CA LYS A 5 8.61 13.60 22.49
C LYS A 5 8.40 14.62 23.59
N GLY A 6 9.05 15.78 23.51
CA GLY A 6 9.06 16.79 24.55
C GLY A 6 10.05 16.51 25.67
N ARG A 7 10.39 17.55 26.39
CA ARG A 7 11.23 17.54 27.58
C ARG A 7 10.58 18.36 28.67
N ASP A 8 10.62 17.84 29.87
CA ASP A 8 10.18 18.61 31.05
C ASP A 8 11.20 19.69 31.37
N ILE A 9 10.86 20.95 31.12
CA ILE A 9 11.71 22.09 31.40
C ILE A 9 11.90 22.29 32.93
N MET A 10 10.94 21.84 33.74
CA MET A 10 11.02 21.94 35.20
C MET A 10 12.07 20.99 35.79
N ASN A 11 12.50 19.98 35.03
CA ASN A 11 13.54 19.03 35.44
C ASN A 11 14.97 19.55 35.17
N THR A 12 15.14 20.75 34.61
CA THR A 12 16.45 21.29 34.25
C THR A 12 17.29 21.57 35.52
N LEU A 13 16.74 22.30 36.48
CA LEU A 13 17.44 22.62 37.72
C LEU A 13 17.74 21.39 38.60
N PRO A 14 16.78 20.47 38.84
CA PRO A 14 17.09 19.19 39.49
C PRO A 14 18.20 18.38 38.81
N ALA A 15 18.24 18.36 37.49
CA ALA A 15 19.27 17.64 36.74
C ALA A 15 20.65 18.28 36.90
N VAL A 16 20.75 19.62 36.88
CA VAL A 16 21.99 20.34 37.13
C VAL A 16 22.46 20.12 38.58
N ASN A 17 21.58 20.23 39.56
CA ASN A 17 21.92 19.95 40.96
C ASN A 17 22.45 18.54 41.17
N ARG A 18 21.83 17.53 40.48
CA ARG A 18 22.35 16.16 40.53
C ARG A 18 23.73 16.03 39.89
N ALA A 19 23.98 16.74 38.79
CA ALA A 19 25.29 16.77 38.18
C ALA A 19 26.37 17.37 39.12
N CYS A 20 26.04 18.48 39.80
CA CYS A 20 26.90 19.09 40.78
C CYS A 20 27.22 18.13 41.96
N GLU A 21 26.18 17.50 42.50
CA GLU A 21 26.34 16.48 43.57
C GLU A 21 27.26 15.32 43.12
N LEU A 22 27.16 14.88 41.89
CA LEU A 22 28.01 13.83 41.35
C LEU A 22 29.48 14.28 41.19
N VAL A 23 29.74 15.54 40.83
CA VAL A 23 31.07 16.11 40.75
C VAL A 23 31.76 16.05 42.12
N GLU A 24 31.08 16.47 43.19
CA GLU A 24 31.59 16.41 44.53
C GLU A 24 31.72 14.98 45.05
N LEU A 25 30.71 14.13 44.84
CA LEU A 25 30.71 12.74 45.29
C LEU A 25 31.86 11.92 44.68
N LEU A 26 32.23 12.21 43.44
CA LEU A 26 33.30 11.54 42.72
C LEU A 26 34.69 12.19 42.91
N ASP A 27 34.78 13.24 43.74
CA ASP A 27 36.01 14.02 43.92
C ASP A 27 36.62 14.55 42.63
N ALA A 28 35.70 14.89 41.66
CA ALA A 28 36.09 15.35 40.34
C ALA A 28 36.27 16.86 40.23
N GLY A 29 35.90 17.62 41.28
CA GLY A 29 36.06 19.06 41.36
C GLY A 29 35.23 19.67 42.51
N GLU A 30 35.30 21.01 42.64
CA GLU A 30 34.50 21.77 43.57
C GLU A 30 33.40 22.53 42.85
N VAL A 31 32.18 22.53 43.38
CA VAL A 31 31.06 23.29 42.86
C VAL A 31 31.05 24.69 43.42
N VAL A 32 31.09 25.71 42.55
CA VAL A 32 31.04 27.13 42.96
C VAL A 32 29.60 27.48 43.30
N ASP A 33 29.41 28.18 44.41
CA ASP A 33 28.08 28.63 44.88
C ASP A 33 27.42 29.62 43.90
N GLY A 34 26.12 29.51 43.77
CA GLY A 34 25.26 30.37 42.97
C GLY A 34 24.65 29.69 41.77
N VAL A 35 23.42 30.08 41.43
CA VAL A 35 22.65 29.58 40.31
C VAL A 35 22.18 30.74 39.44
N ILE A 36 22.37 30.63 38.12
CA ILE A 36 21.74 31.51 37.13
C ILE A 36 20.65 30.68 36.45
N ASP A 37 19.39 30.98 36.77
CA ASP A 37 18.23 30.34 36.18
C ASP A 37 17.38 31.39 35.43
N ILE A 38 17.21 31.22 34.12
CA ILE A 38 16.41 32.11 33.28
C ILE A 38 15.23 31.31 32.72
N LEU A 39 14.09 31.44 33.37
CA LEU A 39 12.87 30.76 32.97
C LEU A 39 11.96 31.72 32.16
N ASN A 40 11.98 31.60 30.83
CA ASN A 40 11.18 32.44 29.95
C ASN A 40 9.73 31.96 29.77
N TYR A 41 9.45 30.71 30.14
CA TYR A 41 8.13 30.10 30.01
C TYR A 41 7.88 29.13 31.17
N VAL A 42 6.74 29.30 31.83
CA VAL A 42 6.28 28.36 32.86
C VAL A 42 5.13 27.55 32.27
N PRO A 43 5.28 26.23 32.11
CA PRO A 43 4.19 25.39 31.58
C PRO A 43 2.98 25.46 32.52
N GLN A 44 1.80 25.61 31.93
CA GLN A 44 0.56 25.50 32.68
C GLN A 44 0.30 24.04 33.01
N PRO A 45 -0.17 23.71 34.20
CA PRO A 45 -0.54 22.36 34.56
C PRO A 45 -1.66 21.83 33.63
N VAL A 46 -1.46 20.66 33.06
CA VAL A 46 -2.52 19.94 32.34
C VAL A 46 -3.44 19.31 33.38
N THR A 47 -4.75 19.52 33.23
CA THR A 47 -5.75 18.91 34.08
C THR A 47 -6.72 18.05 33.28
N VAL A 48 -7.06 16.88 33.83
CA VAL A 48 -7.99 15.93 33.21
C VAL A 48 -9.09 15.61 34.22
N LYS A 49 -10.33 15.51 33.72
CA LYS A 49 -11.45 15.09 34.56
C LYS A 49 -11.38 13.62 34.88
N PHE A 50 -11.51 13.28 36.15
CA PHE A 50 -11.55 11.90 36.63
C PHE A 50 -12.96 11.33 36.52
N GLU A 51 -13.16 10.36 35.64
CA GLU A 51 -14.46 9.73 35.35
C GLU A 51 -14.33 8.19 35.43
N PRO A 52 -14.22 7.61 36.63
CA PRO A 52 -13.88 6.19 36.79
C PRO A 52 -14.87 5.23 36.14
N GLU A 53 -16.18 5.53 36.21
CA GLU A 53 -17.20 4.71 35.54
C GLU A 53 -17.06 4.72 34.02
N LYS A 54 -16.72 5.87 33.43
CA LYS A 54 -16.48 5.99 31.99
C LYS A 54 -15.21 5.24 31.57
N MET A 55 -14.18 5.31 32.41
CA MET A 55 -12.91 4.59 32.18
C MET A 55 -13.15 3.06 32.24
N ASN A 56 -13.85 2.56 33.25
CA ASN A 56 -14.17 1.15 33.40
C ASN A 56 -15.00 0.62 32.23
N ARG A 57 -15.98 1.39 31.77
CA ARG A 57 -16.78 1.05 30.60
C ARG A 57 -15.97 1.01 29.31
N PHE A 58 -15.01 1.92 29.19
CA PHE A 58 -14.08 1.96 28.03
C PHE A 58 -13.12 0.75 28.05
N LEU A 59 -12.58 0.40 29.20
CA LEU A 59 -11.66 -0.72 29.39
C LEU A 59 -12.36 -2.10 29.36
N GLY A 60 -13.68 -2.12 29.59
CA GLY A 60 -14.44 -3.38 29.69
C GLY A 60 -14.16 -4.15 30.98
N VAL A 61 -13.76 -3.45 32.04
CA VAL A 61 -13.44 -4.00 33.37
C VAL A 61 -14.10 -3.16 34.48
N ASP A 62 -14.10 -3.67 35.70
CA ASP A 62 -14.58 -2.96 36.88
C ASP A 62 -13.42 -2.81 37.90
N ILE A 63 -12.60 -1.77 37.69
CA ILE A 63 -11.49 -1.42 38.59
C ILE A 63 -12.07 -0.53 39.67
N PRO A 64 -11.90 -0.88 40.97
CA PRO A 64 -12.36 -0.01 42.06
C PRO A 64 -11.74 1.40 41.97
N GLU A 65 -12.56 2.43 42.17
CA GLU A 65 -12.08 3.83 42.10
C GLU A 65 -10.90 4.07 43.03
N ALA A 66 -10.95 3.52 44.26
CA ALA A 66 -9.89 3.65 45.27
C ALA A 66 -8.53 3.11 44.73
N ASP A 67 -8.55 2.01 43.98
CA ASP A 67 -7.33 1.42 43.44
C ASP A 67 -6.77 2.28 42.28
N THR A 68 -7.65 2.82 41.46
CA THR A 68 -7.25 3.76 40.41
C THR A 68 -6.65 5.03 41.01
N ARG A 69 -7.28 5.64 42.03
CA ARG A 69 -6.75 6.80 42.72
C ARG A 69 -5.36 6.54 43.33
N LYS A 70 -5.24 5.44 44.04
CA LYS A 70 -3.96 5.03 44.65
C LYS A 70 -2.86 4.84 43.59
N THR A 71 -3.20 4.26 42.47
CA THR A 71 -2.25 4.07 41.34
C THR A 71 -1.79 5.40 40.77
N LEU A 72 -2.71 6.31 40.51
CA LEU A 72 -2.40 7.64 39.95
C LEU A 72 -1.56 8.46 40.92
N GLU A 73 -1.88 8.47 42.24
CA GLU A 73 -1.08 9.14 43.28
C GLU A 73 0.34 8.56 43.32
N ALA A 74 0.49 7.24 43.27
CA ALA A 74 1.81 6.60 43.27
C ALA A 74 2.64 6.93 41.99
N LEU A 75 1.98 7.27 40.89
CA LEU A 75 2.60 7.75 39.66
C LEU A 75 2.89 9.26 39.66
N GLY A 76 2.54 9.98 40.73
CA GLY A 76 2.80 11.40 40.87
C GLY A 76 1.71 12.31 40.28
N PHE A 77 0.54 11.78 39.92
CA PHE A 77 -0.60 12.63 39.57
C PHE A 77 -1.20 13.30 40.81
N GLY A 78 -1.55 14.56 40.69
CA GLY A 78 -2.34 15.24 41.74
C GLY A 78 -3.83 14.89 41.57
N LEU A 79 -4.52 14.59 42.68
CA LEU A 79 -5.96 14.31 42.65
C LEU A 79 -6.67 15.22 43.70
N GLU A 80 -7.53 16.10 43.17
CA GLU A 80 -8.39 16.95 43.99
C GLU A 80 -9.85 16.78 43.53
N GLY A 81 -10.65 16.05 44.32
CA GLY A 81 -12.01 15.68 43.91
C GLY A 81 -12.02 14.88 42.61
N ASP A 82 -12.66 15.44 41.59
CA ASP A 82 -12.75 14.83 40.23
C ASP A 82 -11.77 15.45 39.22
N VAL A 83 -10.74 16.15 39.70
CA VAL A 83 -9.72 16.76 38.88
C VAL A 83 -8.38 16.07 39.09
N ILE A 84 -7.80 15.61 37.99
CA ILE A 84 -6.45 15.05 37.96
C ILE A 84 -5.50 16.13 37.43
N THR A 85 -4.45 16.45 38.17
CA THR A 85 -3.36 17.30 37.71
C THR A 85 -2.23 16.39 37.20
N VAL A 86 -1.88 16.56 35.92
CA VAL A 86 -0.83 15.77 35.26
C VAL A 86 0.56 16.30 35.66
N PRO A 87 1.50 15.44 36.08
CA PRO A 87 2.87 15.88 36.36
C PRO A 87 3.56 16.39 35.08
N SER A 88 4.42 17.41 35.25
CA SER A 88 5.09 18.11 34.14
C SER A 88 5.91 17.20 33.21
N TRP A 89 6.41 16.08 33.74
CA TRP A 89 7.20 15.09 32.95
C TRP A 89 6.35 14.12 32.11
N ARG A 90 5.01 14.12 32.26
CA ARG A 90 4.07 13.30 31.53
C ARG A 90 3.41 14.11 30.41
N SER A 91 4.23 14.51 29.43
CA SER A 91 3.75 15.27 28.26
C SER A 91 2.87 14.44 27.30
N ASP A 92 2.76 13.16 27.56
CA ASP A 92 1.95 12.19 26.82
C ASP A 92 0.49 12.11 27.28
N VAL A 93 0.18 12.66 28.49
CA VAL A 93 -1.13 12.57 29.10
C VAL A 93 -1.89 13.89 28.91
N GLU A 94 -2.88 13.89 28.02
CA GLU A 94 -3.70 15.07 27.70
C GLU A 94 -5.21 14.79 27.81
N HIS A 95 -5.60 13.52 27.80
CA HIS A 95 -6.99 13.12 27.72
C HIS A 95 -7.34 12.06 28.76
N TRP A 96 -8.64 11.91 29.07
CA TRP A 96 -9.10 10.90 30.05
C TRP A 96 -8.76 9.46 29.66
N SER A 97 -8.61 9.17 28.35
CA SER A 97 -8.20 7.83 27.89
C SER A 97 -6.77 7.49 28.29
N ASP A 98 -5.89 8.49 28.39
CA ASP A 98 -4.50 8.29 28.81
C ASP A 98 -4.47 7.93 30.30
N ILE A 99 -5.38 8.52 31.09
CA ILE A 99 -5.59 8.12 32.49
C ILE A 99 -6.16 6.69 32.59
N ALA A 100 -7.07 6.31 31.68
CA ALA A 100 -7.58 4.95 31.62
C ALA A 100 -6.48 3.95 31.25
N GLU A 101 -5.54 4.32 30.37
CA GLU A 101 -4.36 3.52 30.05
C GLU A 101 -3.51 3.25 31.28
N GLU A 102 -3.22 4.27 32.09
CA GLU A 102 -2.46 4.10 33.33
C GLU A 102 -3.16 3.15 34.30
N ALA A 103 -4.47 3.29 34.47
CA ALA A 103 -5.25 2.36 35.27
C ALA A 103 -5.16 0.91 34.75
N ALA A 104 -5.34 0.73 33.44
CA ALA A 104 -5.26 -0.59 32.79
C ALA A 104 -3.87 -1.21 32.90
N ARG A 105 -2.82 -0.41 32.75
CA ARG A 105 -1.43 -0.89 32.83
C ARG A 105 -1.09 -1.47 34.20
N PHE A 106 -1.53 -0.81 35.27
CA PHE A 106 -1.29 -1.29 36.64
C PHE A 106 -2.29 -2.36 37.08
N TYR A 107 -3.53 -2.35 36.59
CA TYR A 107 -4.47 -3.45 36.73
C TYR A 107 -3.93 -4.73 36.08
N GLY A 108 -3.19 -4.58 35.01
CA GLY A 108 -2.59 -5.63 34.20
C GLY A 108 -3.45 -6.02 33.00
N TYR A 109 -2.92 -5.80 31.82
CA TYR A 109 -3.63 -6.12 30.56
C TYR A 109 -4.11 -7.59 30.45
N ASN A 110 -3.38 -8.52 31.07
CA ASN A 110 -3.77 -9.93 31.10
C ASN A 110 -5.03 -10.21 31.94
N ASN A 111 -5.42 -9.28 32.82
CA ASN A 111 -6.63 -9.38 33.63
C ASN A 111 -7.86 -8.83 32.89
N ILE A 112 -7.66 -8.17 31.76
CA ILE A 112 -8.75 -7.68 30.91
C ILE A 112 -9.25 -8.83 30.04
N PRO A 113 -10.54 -9.23 30.16
CA PRO A 113 -11.06 -10.37 29.41
C PRO A 113 -11.10 -10.07 27.90
N ASN A 114 -10.67 -11.03 27.12
CA ASN A 114 -10.86 -10.96 25.67
C ASN A 114 -12.34 -11.11 25.33
N THR A 115 -12.92 -10.11 24.70
CA THR A 115 -14.30 -10.14 24.24
C THR A 115 -14.34 -10.15 22.71
N LEU A 116 -15.22 -10.98 22.15
CA LEU A 116 -15.54 -10.90 20.73
C LEU A 116 -16.48 -9.71 20.50
N SER A 117 -16.27 -8.97 19.44
CA SER A 117 -17.18 -7.90 19.04
C SER A 117 -18.59 -8.48 18.87
N ALA A 118 -19.55 -7.96 19.62
CA ALA A 118 -20.97 -8.30 19.47
C ALA A 118 -21.56 -7.59 18.24
N GLY A 119 -20.99 -7.82 17.06
CA GLY A 119 -21.52 -7.37 15.79
C GLY A 119 -22.26 -8.49 15.08
N LEU A 120 -23.28 -8.16 14.30
CA LEU A 120 -23.80 -9.09 13.31
C LEU A 120 -22.68 -9.45 12.36
N ASN A 121 -22.07 -10.63 12.57
CA ASN A 121 -21.17 -11.24 11.62
C ASN A 121 -21.99 -11.64 10.39
N GLU A 122 -22.31 -10.68 9.54
CA GLU A 122 -22.79 -11.00 8.20
C GLU A 122 -21.69 -11.77 7.49
N ARG A 123 -21.99 -12.99 7.13
CA ARG A 123 -21.11 -13.81 6.31
C ARG A 123 -21.12 -13.22 4.91
N ARG A 124 -20.35 -12.12 4.70
CA ARG A 124 -20.16 -11.53 3.39
C ARG A 124 -19.10 -12.35 2.67
N GLY A 125 -19.50 -12.99 1.57
CA GLY A 125 -18.55 -13.49 0.59
C GLY A 125 -17.86 -12.33 -0.15
N TRP A 126 -16.99 -12.66 -1.08
CA TRP A 126 -16.37 -11.66 -1.95
C TRP A 126 -17.45 -10.94 -2.77
N ASN A 127 -17.30 -9.63 -2.88
CA ASN A 127 -18.13 -8.83 -3.78
C ASN A 127 -17.81 -9.18 -5.26
N PRO A 128 -18.67 -8.80 -6.22
CA PRO A 128 -18.50 -9.17 -7.63
C PRO A 128 -17.16 -8.73 -8.24
N VAL A 129 -16.61 -7.59 -7.80
CA VAL A 129 -15.29 -7.11 -8.25
C VAL A 129 -14.18 -8.01 -7.71
N GLN A 130 -14.21 -8.32 -6.41
CA GLN A 130 -13.25 -9.22 -5.79
C GLN A 130 -13.31 -10.65 -6.38
N GLN A 131 -14.51 -11.12 -6.76
CA GLN A 131 -14.65 -12.39 -7.45
C GLN A 131 -13.93 -12.38 -8.81
N ALA A 132 -14.07 -11.29 -9.58
CA ALA A 132 -13.39 -11.13 -10.87
C ALA A 132 -11.87 -10.99 -10.68
N GLU A 133 -11.40 -10.29 -9.66
CA GLU A 133 -9.98 -10.16 -9.31
C GLU A 133 -9.37 -11.54 -9.00
N ASN A 134 -10.05 -12.31 -8.15
CA ASN A 134 -9.60 -13.66 -7.79
C ASN A 134 -9.61 -14.61 -9.00
N ALA A 135 -10.60 -14.48 -9.88
CA ALA A 135 -10.67 -15.26 -11.11
C ALA A 135 -9.52 -14.91 -12.04
N ALA A 136 -9.25 -13.63 -12.29
CA ALA A 136 -8.12 -13.17 -13.11
C ALA A 136 -6.78 -13.67 -12.56
N GLY A 137 -6.55 -13.55 -11.25
CA GLY A 137 -5.35 -14.07 -10.60
C GLY A 137 -5.22 -15.61 -10.74
N ALA A 138 -6.34 -16.35 -10.60
CA ALA A 138 -6.34 -17.80 -10.81
C ALA A 138 -5.98 -18.18 -12.26
N LEU A 139 -6.50 -17.44 -13.24
CA LEU A 139 -6.19 -17.64 -14.66
C LEU A 139 -4.72 -17.35 -14.97
N CYS A 140 -4.16 -16.26 -14.42
CA CYS A 140 -2.73 -15.96 -14.55
C CYS A 140 -1.87 -17.09 -13.97
N ARG A 141 -2.20 -17.59 -12.78
CA ARG A 141 -1.48 -18.72 -12.16
C ARG A 141 -1.61 -20.01 -13.00
N ALA A 142 -2.79 -20.28 -13.54
CA ALA A 142 -3.02 -21.41 -14.44
C ALA A 142 -2.19 -21.31 -15.73
N ALA A 143 -1.93 -20.09 -16.22
CA ALA A 143 -1.03 -19.81 -17.34
C ALA A 143 0.46 -19.85 -16.95
N GLY A 144 0.79 -20.18 -15.70
CA GLY A 144 2.17 -20.33 -15.21
C GLY A 144 2.84 -19.03 -14.74
N TYR A 145 2.06 -18.00 -14.42
CA TYR A 145 2.57 -16.74 -13.86
C TYR A 145 2.54 -16.75 -12.34
N SER A 146 3.56 -16.18 -11.71
CA SER A 146 3.63 -15.94 -10.25
C SER A 146 3.18 -14.53 -9.93
N GLU A 147 2.44 -14.37 -8.85
CA GLU A 147 2.00 -13.06 -8.38
C GLU A 147 3.13 -12.25 -7.78
N ILE A 148 3.15 -10.96 -8.09
CA ILE A 148 4.02 -9.97 -7.44
C ILE A 148 3.19 -8.80 -6.95
N ILE A 149 3.74 -8.09 -5.97
CA ILE A 149 3.23 -6.81 -5.48
C ILE A 149 4.39 -5.83 -5.53
N THR A 150 4.20 -4.73 -6.25
CA THR A 150 5.21 -3.68 -6.37
C THR A 150 4.75 -2.40 -5.71
N TYR A 151 5.69 -1.51 -5.39
CA TYR A 151 5.36 -0.21 -4.82
C TYR A 151 4.59 0.66 -5.83
N SER A 152 3.59 1.38 -5.32
CA SER A 152 2.87 2.42 -6.08
C SER A 152 3.67 3.72 -6.20
N PHE A 153 4.70 3.89 -5.39
CA PHE A 153 5.61 5.03 -5.41
C PHE A 153 6.79 4.70 -6.31
N ILE A 154 7.08 5.59 -7.26
CA ILE A 154 8.15 5.41 -8.22
C ILE A 154 8.98 6.70 -8.36
N SER A 155 10.13 6.59 -9.02
CA SER A 155 10.91 7.74 -9.46
C SER A 155 10.35 8.33 -10.76
N PRO A 156 10.35 9.65 -10.95
CA PRO A 156 10.07 10.27 -12.26
C PRO A 156 10.98 9.73 -13.37
N ALA A 157 12.21 9.34 -13.06
CA ALA A 157 13.17 8.77 -14.01
C ALA A 157 12.70 7.42 -14.61
N TYR A 158 11.73 6.73 -13.99
CA TYR A 158 11.18 5.49 -14.53
C TYR A 158 10.46 5.67 -15.85
N TYR A 159 9.89 6.86 -16.07
CA TYR A 159 9.26 7.19 -17.37
C TYR A 159 10.29 7.33 -18.49
N ASP A 160 11.50 7.84 -18.16
CA ASP A 160 12.58 7.90 -19.15
C ASP A 160 13.10 6.51 -19.49
N LYS A 161 13.20 5.60 -18.49
CA LYS A 161 13.61 4.21 -18.72
C LYS A 161 12.69 3.45 -19.69
N ILE A 162 11.40 3.76 -19.73
CA ILE A 162 10.45 3.15 -20.67
C ILE A 162 10.26 3.96 -21.96
N ASN A 163 11.15 4.94 -22.23
CA ASN A 163 11.10 5.82 -23.39
C ASN A 163 9.77 6.59 -23.53
N LEU A 164 9.12 6.92 -22.43
CA LEU A 164 7.87 7.66 -22.46
C LEU A 164 8.13 9.10 -22.96
N PRO A 165 7.40 9.62 -23.95
CA PRO A 165 7.57 10.99 -24.44
C PRO A 165 7.43 12.03 -23.34
N ALA A 166 8.17 13.13 -23.43
CA ALA A 166 8.17 14.19 -22.42
C ALA A 166 6.80 14.86 -22.24
N ASP A 167 6.01 14.90 -23.30
CA ASP A 167 4.65 15.45 -23.36
C ASP A 167 3.54 14.41 -23.10
N SER A 168 3.91 13.19 -22.75
CA SER A 168 2.94 12.13 -22.46
C SER A 168 2.10 12.48 -21.22
N PRO A 169 0.76 12.34 -21.31
CA PRO A 169 -0.12 12.57 -20.16
C PRO A 169 0.13 11.59 -19.00
N LEU A 170 0.79 10.45 -19.25
CA LEU A 170 1.19 9.53 -18.19
C LEU A 170 2.30 10.10 -17.29
N ARG A 171 2.96 11.19 -17.67
CA ARG A 171 3.93 11.88 -16.82
C ARG A 171 3.30 12.85 -15.80
N ASP A 172 2.00 13.12 -15.93
CA ASP A 172 1.26 13.94 -14.97
C ASP A 172 0.92 13.13 -13.72
N SER A 173 1.95 12.87 -12.93
CA SER A 173 1.87 12.06 -11.72
C SER A 173 1.63 12.91 -10.47
N MET A 174 0.85 12.39 -9.55
CA MET A 174 0.70 12.98 -8.22
C MET A 174 2.04 12.91 -7.46
N LYS A 175 2.44 14.03 -6.87
CA LYS A 175 3.67 14.13 -6.07
C LYS A 175 3.40 13.81 -4.62
N ILE A 176 4.30 13.06 -3.99
CA ILE A 176 4.28 12.79 -2.56
C ILE A 176 4.82 14.04 -1.82
N LEU A 177 4.10 14.52 -0.80
CA LEU A 177 4.49 15.74 -0.06
C LEU A 177 5.80 15.56 0.73
N ASN A 178 6.00 14.37 1.29
CA ASN A 178 7.16 14.04 2.13
C ASN A 178 7.73 12.67 1.73
N PRO A 179 8.29 12.53 0.53
CA PRO A 179 8.82 11.25 0.06
C PRO A 179 10.03 10.82 0.87
N LEU A 180 10.28 9.51 0.95
CA LEU A 180 11.48 8.95 1.56
C LEU A 180 12.74 9.29 0.76
N GLY A 181 12.61 9.44 -0.56
CA GLY A 181 13.67 9.80 -1.49
C GLY A 181 13.08 10.11 -2.86
N GLU A 182 13.91 10.56 -3.80
CA GLU A 182 13.48 10.86 -5.18
C GLU A 182 12.98 9.61 -5.92
N ASP A 183 13.53 8.46 -5.58
CA ASP A 183 13.17 7.14 -6.11
C ASP A 183 11.73 6.71 -5.78
N THR A 184 11.08 7.38 -4.82
CA THR A 184 9.70 7.12 -4.37
C THR A 184 8.88 8.40 -4.26
N SER A 185 9.14 9.37 -5.14
CA SER A 185 8.60 10.75 -5.00
C SER A 185 7.26 11.00 -5.69
N ILE A 186 6.82 10.09 -6.56
CA ILE A 186 5.56 10.22 -7.29
C ILE A 186 4.73 8.93 -7.25
N MET A 187 3.41 9.08 -7.46
CA MET A 187 2.50 7.96 -7.66
C MET A 187 2.53 7.50 -9.12
N ARG A 188 2.60 6.20 -9.37
CA ARG A 188 2.64 5.62 -10.71
C ARG A 188 1.34 5.81 -11.48
N THR A 189 1.44 6.16 -12.76
CA THR A 189 0.33 6.22 -13.74
C THR A 189 0.30 5.02 -14.70
N THR A 190 1.34 4.19 -14.68
CA THR A 190 1.47 2.90 -15.39
C THR A 190 2.23 1.92 -14.52
N THR A 191 1.96 0.64 -14.64
CA THR A 191 2.63 -0.43 -13.90
C THR A 191 3.86 -0.97 -14.64
N LEU A 192 4.02 -0.62 -15.92
CA LEU A 192 5.09 -1.14 -16.78
C LEU A 192 6.50 -0.95 -16.19
N PRO A 193 6.89 0.24 -15.70
CA PRO A 193 8.23 0.41 -15.12
C PRO A 193 8.49 -0.51 -13.94
N SER A 194 7.49 -0.68 -13.06
CA SER A 194 7.60 -1.56 -11.89
C SER A 194 7.74 -3.02 -12.28
N MET A 195 7.00 -3.49 -13.30
CA MET A 195 7.11 -4.84 -13.82
C MET A 195 8.51 -5.07 -14.42
N LEU A 196 8.99 -4.13 -15.25
CA LEU A 196 10.31 -4.24 -15.87
C LEU A 196 11.45 -4.24 -14.84
N GLU A 197 11.34 -3.46 -13.77
CA GLU A 197 12.30 -3.46 -12.67
C GLU A 197 12.41 -4.84 -12.00
N ILE A 198 11.28 -5.52 -11.77
CA ILE A 198 11.29 -6.86 -11.16
C ILE A 198 11.82 -7.91 -12.15
N LEU A 199 11.47 -7.81 -13.43
CA LEU A 199 12.02 -8.70 -14.46
C LEU A 199 13.55 -8.53 -14.58
N ALA A 200 14.04 -7.29 -14.63
CA ALA A 200 15.46 -6.97 -14.67
C ALA A 200 16.19 -7.51 -13.44
N ARG A 201 15.65 -7.29 -12.24
CA ARG A 201 16.21 -7.82 -10.99
C ARG A 201 16.35 -9.34 -11.05
N ASN A 202 15.32 -10.05 -11.52
CA ASN A 202 15.38 -11.50 -11.67
C ASN A 202 16.44 -11.93 -12.70
N CYS A 203 16.56 -11.19 -13.83
CA CYS A 203 17.60 -11.44 -14.84
C CYS A 203 19.00 -11.28 -14.24
N HIS A 204 19.26 -10.22 -13.45
CA HIS A 204 20.52 -9.99 -12.77
C HIS A 204 20.83 -11.07 -11.71
N TYR A 205 19.80 -11.66 -11.09
CA TYR A 205 19.95 -12.85 -10.23
C TYR A 205 20.14 -14.15 -11.03
N ARG A 206 20.25 -14.07 -12.38
CA ARG A 206 20.47 -15.21 -13.28
C ARG A 206 19.34 -16.25 -13.30
N ASN A 207 18.14 -15.83 -12.96
CA ASN A 207 16.95 -16.65 -13.17
C ASN A 207 16.74 -16.81 -14.70
N LYS A 208 16.72 -18.05 -15.20
CA LYS A 208 16.72 -18.33 -16.64
C LYS A 208 15.37 -18.05 -17.32
N ALA A 209 14.28 -18.13 -16.59
CA ALA A 209 12.94 -17.90 -17.09
C ALA A 209 12.04 -17.42 -15.97
N VAL A 210 11.26 -16.37 -16.23
CA VAL A 210 10.37 -15.76 -15.26
C VAL A 210 9.06 -15.35 -15.94
N ARG A 211 7.92 -15.61 -15.29
CA ARG A 211 6.60 -15.12 -15.67
C ARG A 211 5.91 -14.59 -14.44
N LEU A 212 5.56 -13.32 -14.46
CA LEU A 212 5.02 -12.58 -13.31
C LEU A 212 3.71 -11.91 -13.71
N TYR A 213 2.78 -11.80 -12.76
CA TYR A 213 1.62 -10.94 -12.90
C TYR A 213 1.42 -10.09 -11.65
N GLU A 214 0.82 -8.92 -11.83
CA GLU A 214 0.37 -8.03 -10.76
C GLU A 214 -1.02 -7.51 -11.08
N LEU A 215 -1.93 -7.58 -10.11
CA LEU A 215 -3.16 -6.80 -10.12
C LEU A 215 -2.93 -5.57 -9.25
N GLY A 216 -2.41 -4.52 -9.88
CA GLY A 216 -1.99 -3.28 -9.22
C GLY A 216 -2.97 -2.13 -9.43
N ARG A 217 -2.62 -0.97 -8.89
CA ARG A 217 -3.31 0.30 -9.11
C ARG A 217 -2.39 1.32 -9.76
N THR A 218 -2.99 2.19 -10.53
CA THR A 218 -2.40 3.43 -11.02
C THR A 218 -3.15 4.61 -10.45
N TYR A 219 -2.58 5.81 -10.49
CA TYR A 219 -3.11 6.95 -9.75
C TYR A 219 -3.12 8.19 -10.63
N PHE A 220 -4.28 8.78 -10.81
CA PHE A 220 -4.48 10.00 -11.60
C PHE A 220 -5.15 11.05 -10.72
N ALA A 221 -4.62 12.27 -10.71
CA ALA A 221 -5.20 13.35 -9.94
C ALA A 221 -6.62 13.67 -10.44
N LYS A 222 -7.57 13.81 -9.52
CA LYS A 222 -8.89 14.35 -9.86
C LYS A 222 -8.81 15.86 -9.99
N ASN A 223 -9.33 16.38 -11.09
CA ASN A 223 -9.37 17.81 -11.35
C ASN A 223 -10.62 18.49 -10.73
N ASP A 224 -11.12 17.95 -9.63
CA ASP A 224 -12.32 18.44 -8.93
C ASP A 224 -12.01 19.27 -7.66
N GLY A 225 -10.74 19.51 -7.38
CA GLY A 225 -10.26 20.25 -6.21
C GLY A 225 -10.29 19.44 -4.89
N SER A 226 -10.66 18.16 -4.92
CA SER A 226 -10.72 17.30 -3.73
C SER A 226 -9.34 16.88 -3.21
N GLY A 227 -8.30 16.96 -4.05
CA GLY A 227 -6.97 16.41 -3.77
C GLY A 227 -6.92 14.88 -3.79
N MET A 228 -8.02 14.22 -4.17
CA MET A 228 -8.13 12.78 -4.28
C MET A 228 -7.63 12.27 -5.63
N ALA A 229 -7.33 10.97 -5.71
CA ALA A 229 -6.98 10.30 -6.95
C ALA A 229 -8.12 9.45 -7.51
N ASP A 230 -8.13 9.27 -8.83
CA ASP A 230 -8.72 8.11 -9.46
C ASP A 230 -7.69 6.98 -9.42
N GLU A 231 -8.13 5.81 -8.97
CA GLU A 231 -7.27 4.65 -8.71
C GLU A 231 -7.70 3.43 -9.53
N PRO A 232 -7.63 3.49 -10.87
CA PRO A 232 -7.98 2.34 -11.70
C PRO A 232 -7.05 1.17 -11.44
N LYS A 233 -7.63 -0.05 -11.51
CA LYS A 233 -6.85 -1.29 -11.42
C LYS A 233 -6.32 -1.70 -12.78
N VAL A 234 -5.10 -2.20 -12.77
CA VAL A 234 -4.40 -2.69 -13.96
C VAL A 234 -3.93 -4.11 -13.69
N LEU A 235 -4.26 -5.03 -14.58
CA LEU A 235 -3.68 -6.37 -14.60
C LEU A 235 -2.46 -6.35 -15.53
N SER A 236 -1.28 -6.51 -14.94
CA SER A 236 -0.02 -6.55 -15.66
C SER A 236 0.52 -7.97 -15.72
N LEU A 237 1.02 -8.38 -16.87
CA LEU A 237 1.79 -9.60 -17.06
C LEU A 237 3.16 -9.24 -17.58
N GLY A 238 4.18 -9.99 -17.19
CA GLY A 238 5.54 -9.81 -17.68
C GLY A 238 6.31 -11.11 -17.67
N GLY A 239 7.29 -11.25 -18.56
CA GLY A 239 8.12 -12.45 -18.56
C GLY A 239 9.25 -12.42 -19.56
N TYR A 240 10.18 -13.35 -19.39
CA TYR A 240 11.29 -13.63 -20.30
C TYR A 240 11.79 -15.08 -20.16
N GLY A 241 12.55 -15.55 -21.12
CA GLY A 241 13.17 -16.88 -21.10
C GLY A 241 12.14 -18.04 -21.21
N GLY A 242 12.61 -19.27 -21.14
CA GLY A 242 11.73 -20.45 -21.13
C GLY A 242 10.76 -20.55 -22.33
N GLY A 243 11.19 -20.09 -23.51
CA GLY A 243 10.35 -20.06 -24.70
C GLY A 243 9.33 -18.92 -24.74
N MET A 244 9.49 -17.91 -23.88
CA MET A 244 8.65 -16.73 -23.89
C MET A 244 8.77 -15.98 -25.20
N ASP A 245 7.66 -15.76 -25.87
CA ASP A 245 7.53 -14.96 -27.07
C ASP A 245 6.22 -14.15 -27.06
N PHE A 246 5.97 -13.41 -28.14
CA PHE A 246 4.73 -12.65 -28.30
C PHE A 246 3.50 -13.53 -28.23
N PHE A 247 3.52 -14.70 -28.85
CA PHE A 247 2.36 -15.58 -28.94
C PHE A 247 2.06 -16.27 -27.61
N LEU A 248 3.09 -16.60 -26.82
CA LEU A 248 2.89 -17.14 -25.48
C LEU A 248 2.26 -16.08 -24.54
N LEU A 249 2.73 -14.82 -24.60
CA LEU A 249 2.10 -13.73 -23.86
C LEU A 249 0.66 -13.51 -24.32
N LYS A 250 0.44 -13.46 -25.63
CA LYS A 250 -0.89 -13.30 -26.24
C LYS A 250 -1.83 -14.40 -25.79
N GLY A 251 -1.38 -15.65 -25.80
CA GLY A 251 -2.19 -16.80 -25.35
C GLY A 251 -2.55 -16.71 -23.86
N ALA A 252 -1.67 -16.20 -23.01
CA ALA A 252 -1.98 -15.95 -21.59
C ALA A 252 -3.06 -14.85 -21.43
N VAL A 253 -2.96 -13.77 -22.22
CA VAL A 253 -3.97 -12.71 -22.24
C VAL A 253 -5.31 -13.26 -22.76
N GLU A 254 -5.32 -14.04 -23.84
CA GLU A 254 -6.51 -14.70 -24.37
C GLU A 254 -7.17 -15.59 -23.31
N ALA A 255 -6.39 -16.42 -22.61
CA ALA A 255 -6.90 -17.28 -21.54
C ALA A 255 -7.54 -16.48 -20.39
N VAL A 256 -6.99 -15.32 -20.03
CA VAL A 256 -7.61 -14.41 -19.04
C VAL A 256 -8.93 -13.84 -19.58
N LEU A 257 -8.96 -13.36 -20.81
CA LEU A 257 -10.16 -12.78 -21.42
C LEU A 257 -11.28 -13.82 -21.52
N GLU A 258 -10.99 -14.98 -22.08
CA GLU A 258 -11.93 -16.10 -22.25
C GLU A 258 -12.43 -16.61 -20.88
N GLY A 259 -11.50 -16.76 -19.92
CA GLY A 259 -11.84 -17.20 -18.56
C GLY A 259 -12.71 -16.22 -17.78
N LEU A 260 -12.65 -14.92 -18.10
CA LEU A 260 -13.57 -13.89 -17.60
C LEU A 260 -14.86 -13.80 -18.42
N GLY A 261 -15.02 -14.64 -19.46
CA GLY A 261 -16.19 -14.66 -20.34
C GLY A 261 -16.25 -13.47 -21.30
N ILE A 262 -15.11 -12.84 -21.58
CA ILE A 262 -15.02 -11.74 -22.55
C ILE A 262 -14.92 -12.37 -23.95
N GLU A 263 -15.97 -12.23 -24.73
CA GLU A 263 -16.04 -12.76 -26.10
C GLU A 263 -15.93 -11.63 -27.12
N GLY A 264 -15.54 -11.97 -28.36
CA GLY A 264 -15.50 -11.02 -29.48
C GLY A 264 -14.40 -9.97 -29.36
N PHE A 265 -13.34 -10.25 -28.62
CA PHE A 265 -12.16 -9.41 -28.59
C PHE A 265 -11.31 -9.56 -29.85
N ARG A 266 -10.56 -8.53 -30.18
CA ARG A 266 -9.64 -8.55 -31.34
C ARG A 266 -8.33 -7.88 -30.97
N PHE A 267 -7.27 -8.30 -31.64
CA PHE A 267 -5.95 -7.69 -31.52
C PHE A 267 -5.68 -6.83 -32.75
N GLU A 268 -5.18 -5.62 -32.52
CA GLU A 268 -4.77 -4.70 -33.57
C GLU A 268 -3.28 -4.38 -33.39
N ALA A 269 -2.52 -4.40 -34.48
CA ALA A 269 -1.10 -4.07 -34.42
C ALA A 269 -0.88 -2.64 -33.90
N GLU A 270 0.09 -2.47 -33.01
CA GLU A 270 0.48 -1.18 -32.43
C GLU A 270 1.95 -0.93 -32.73
N SER A 271 2.25 0.16 -33.41
CA SER A 271 3.64 0.51 -33.76
C SER A 271 4.09 1.86 -33.21
N GLY A 272 3.19 2.60 -32.57
CA GLY A 272 3.46 3.97 -32.08
C GLY A 272 3.85 4.04 -30.60
N ASN A 273 3.75 2.94 -29.85
CA ASN A 273 4.13 2.94 -28.44
C ASN A 273 5.65 2.74 -28.26
N PRO A 274 6.38 3.77 -27.78
CA PRO A 274 7.85 3.73 -27.76
C PRO A 274 8.44 2.76 -26.74
N SER A 275 7.63 2.27 -25.80
CA SER A 275 8.06 1.28 -24.80
C SER A 275 8.09 -0.14 -25.36
N TYR A 276 7.42 -0.37 -26.50
CA TYR A 276 7.27 -1.69 -27.13
C TYR A 276 7.94 -1.76 -28.49
N HIS A 277 8.29 -2.96 -28.91
CA HIS A 277 8.83 -3.22 -30.23
C HIS A 277 7.76 -2.99 -31.31
N PRO A 278 7.97 -2.12 -32.32
CA PRO A 278 6.93 -1.69 -33.26
C PRO A 278 6.35 -2.82 -34.12
N GLY A 279 7.12 -3.88 -34.33
CA GLY A 279 6.67 -5.07 -35.11
C GLY A 279 6.13 -6.22 -34.26
N ARG A 280 6.11 -6.09 -32.91
CA ARG A 280 5.72 -7.15 -31.98
C ARG A 280 4.91 -6.59 -30.81
N CYS A 281 3.99 -5.68 -31.11
CA CYS A 281 3.08 -5.07 -30.14
C CYS A 281 1.67 -5.05 -30.70
N ALA A 282 0.69 -5.22 -29.82
CA ALA A 282 -0.72 -5.15 -30.17
C ALA A 282 -1.53 -4.48 -29.06
N ARG A 283 -2.60 -3.83 -29.46
CA ARG A 283 -3.70 -3.42 -28.58
C ARG A 283 -4.82 -4.46 -28.68
N VAL A 284 -5.44 -4.73 -27.54
CA VAL A 284 -6.60 -5.61 -27.47
C VAL A 284 -7.87 -4.80 -27.24
N TYR A 285 -8.89 -5.07 -28.05
CA TYR A 285 -10.18 -4.36 -28.01
C TYR A 285 -11.33 -5.35 -27.89
N ARG A 286 -12.41 -4.92 -27.23
CA ARG A 286 -13.73 -5.51 -27.34
C ARG A 286 -14.71 -4.45 -27.84
N GLY A 287 -15.29 -4.66 -29.05
CA GLY A 287 -16.05 -3.60 -29.69
C GLY A 287 -15.20 -2.33 -29.86
N GLY A 288 -15.64 -1.21 -29.30
CA GLY A 288 -14.91 0.06 -29.29
C GLY A 288 -14.02 0.29 -28.06
N PHE A 289 -14.05 -0.61 -27.06
CA PHE A 289 -13.32 -0.45 -25.80
C PHE A 289 -11.91 -1.02 -25.90
N LEU A 290 -10.90 -0.19 -25.57
CA LEU A 290 -9.53 -0.64 -25.39
C LEU A 290 -9.43 -1.40 -24.06
N LEU A 291 -9.02 -2.68 -24.13
CA LEU A 291 -8.80 -3.51 -22.93
C LEU A 291 -7.35 -3.47 -22.46
N GLY A 292 -6.40 -3.16 -23.33
CA GLY A 292 -4.99 -3.03 -22.95
C GLY A 292 -4.03 -3.15 -24.12
N THR A 293 -2.74 -3.20 -23.77
CA THR A 293 -1.62 -3.33 -24.71
C THR A 293 -0.70 -4.47 -24.27
N LEU A 294 -0.15 -5.20 -25.22
CA LEU A 294 0.80 -6.29 -24.96
C LEU A 294 1.84 -6.36 -26.07
N GLY A 295 3.03 -6.84 -25.73
CA GLY A 295 4.08 -6.97 -26.72
C GLY A 295 5.45 -7.29 -26.16
N GLN A 296 6.40 -7.40 -27.06
CA GLN A 296 7.82 -7.38 -26.73
C GLN A 296 8.20 -5.97 -26.33
N ILE A 297 8.96 -5.84 -25.26
CA ILE A 297 9.55 -4.56 -24.83
C ILE A 297 10.59 -4.12 -25.87
N HIS A 298 10.64 -2.83 -26.14
CA HIS A 298 11.60 -2.28 -27.09
C HIS A 298 13.04 -2.58 -26.62
N PRO A 299 13.96 -3.04 -27.50
CA PRO A 299 15.33 -3.35 -27.08
C PRO A 299 16.05 -2.21 -26.34
N ALA A 300 15.87 -0.97 -26.79
CA ALA A 300 16.43 0.19 -26.08
C ALA A 300 15.84 0.39 -24.68
N VAL A 301 14.61 -0.03 -24.42
CA VAL A 301 14.02 -0.03 -23.08
C VAL A 301 14.64 -1.14 -22.24
N ALA A 302 14.82 -2.34 -22.78
CA ALA A 302 15.51 -3.43 -22.08
C ALA A 302 16.95 -3.03 -21.69
N GLU A 303 17.66 -2.34 -22.58
CA GLU A 303 18.99 -1.77 -22.33
C GLU A 303 18.98 -0.75 -21.18
N ASN A 304 17.96 0.09 -21.04
CA ASN A 304 17.81 1.04 -19.92
C ASN A 304 17.65 0.34 -18.56
N TYR A 305 17.38 -0.96 -18.55
CA TYR A 305 17.31 -1.81 -17.36
C TYR A 305 18.51 -2.79 -17.25
N ASP A 306 19.54 -2.62 -18.10
CA ASP A 306 20.72 -3.49 -18.17
C ASP A 306 20.35 -4.98 -18.42
N VAL A 307 19.40 -5.24 -19.32
CA VAL A 307 18.91 -6.58 -19.67
C VAL A 307 19.19 -6.91 -21.13
N ASP A 308 19.92 -7.99 -21.36
CA ASP A 308 20.31 -8.45 -22.71
C ASP A 308 19.30 -9.40 -23.37
N CYS A 309 18.25 -9.83 -22.64
CA CYS A 309 17.27 -10.76 -23.16
C CYS A 309 15.97 -10.06 -23.60
N GLU A 310 15.21 -10.71 -24.47
CA GLU A 310 13.87 -10.24 -24.87
C GLU A 310 12.92 -10.26 -23.68
N LEU A 311 12.34 -9.11 -23.34
CA LEU A 311 11.32 -8.95 -22.33
C LEU A 311 9.95 -8.79 -23.01
N TYR A 312 8.94 -9.35 -22.39
CA TYR A 312 7.55 -9.27 -22.85
C TYR A 312 6.68 -8.77 -21.72
N ALA A 313 5.75 -7.85 -22.01
CA ALA A 313 4.81 -7.35 -21.01
C ALA A 313 3.43 -7.04 -21.60
N ALA A 314 2.43 -7.11 -20.75
CA ALA A 314 1.06 -6.66 -21.02
C ALA A 314 0.57 -5.80 -19.88
N GLU A 315 -0.18 -4.75 -20.21
CA GLU A 315 -0.98 -3.96 -19.27
C GLU A 315 -2.42 -3.98 -19.73
N LEU A 316 -3.32 -4.48 -18.89
CA LEU A 316 -4.75 -4.58 -19.18
C LEU A 316 -5.52 -3.73 -18.17
N ASP A 317 -6.39 -2.86 -18.64
CA ASP A 317 -7.31 -2.11 -17.79
C ASP A 317 -8.31 -3.08 -17.15
N PHE A 318 -8.11 -3.35 -15.86
CA PHE A 318 -8.96 -4.30 -15.14
C PHE A 318 -10.40 -3.80 -14.96
N ASN A 319 -10.61 -2.49 -14.91
CA ASN A 319 -11.96 -1.94 -14.85
C ASN A 319 -12.69 -2.21 -16.17
N ALA A 320 -12.02 -1.99 -17.31
CA ALA A 320 -12.55 -2.34 -18.63
C ALA A 320 -12.78 -3.84 -18.77
N LEU A 321 -11.90 -4.70 -18.25
CA LEU A 321 -12.12 -6.15 -18.22
C LEU A 321 -13.38 -6.49 -17.39
N TYR A 322 -13.52 -5.91 -16.20
CA TYR A 322 -14.66 -6.16 -15.33
C TYR A 322 -15.99 -5.72 -15.94
N GLU A 323 -16.03 -4.55 -16.56
CA GLU A 323 -17.23 -4.01 -17.22
C GLU A 323 -17.63 -4.83 -18.45
N ASN A 324 -16.66 -5.44 -19.12
CA ASN A 324 -16.86 -6.24 -20.32
C ASN A 324 -16.91 -7.76 -20.07
N LYS A 325 -16.80 -8.20 -18.79
CA LYS A 325 -16.86 -9.63 -18.45
C LYS A 325 -18.20 -10.25 -18.84
N GLY A 326 -18.18 -11.52 -19.19
CA GLY A 326 -19.39 -12.30 -19.47
C GLY A 326 -20.22 -12.57 -18.22
N GLY A 327 -21.45 -12.97 -18.45
CA GLY A 327 -22.35 -13.50 -17.42
C GLY A 327 -21.93 -14.91 -16.97
N THR A 328 -22.72 -15.47 -16.05
CA THR A 328 -22.54 -16.89 -15.68
C THR A 328 -22.79 -17.78 -16.90
N PRO A 329 -21.89 -18.72 -17.22
CA PRO A 329 -22.10 -19.65 -18.32
C PRO A 329 -23.43 -20.40 -18.17
N VAL A 330 -24.24 -20.37 -19.23
CA VAL A 330 -25.51 -21.07 -19.27
C VAL A 330 -25.33 -22.36 -20.06
N TYR A 331 -25.81 -23.47 -19.52
CA TYR A 331 -25.75 -24.75 -20.21
C TYR A 331 -26.51 -24.69 -21.52
N GLN A 332 -25.84 -25.10 -22.60
CA GLN A 332 -26.43 -25.31 -23.90
C GLN A 332 -26.46 -26.83 -24.19
N PRO A 333 -27.63 -27.40 -24.57
CA PRO A 333 -27.70 -28.80 -24.89
C PRO A 333 -26.82 -29.13 -26.10
N LEU A 334 -26.17 -30.27 -26.04
CA LEU A 334 -25.42 -30.76 -27.20
C LEU A 334 -26.36 -30.95 -28.38
N PRO A 335 -25.90 -30.67 -29.62
CA PRO A 335 -26.67 -30.95 -30.83
C PRO A 335 -27.07 -32.44 -30.89
N ARG A 336 -28.34 -32.73 -31.12
CA ARG A 336 -28.85 -34.11 -31.18
C ARG A 336 -28.46 -34.82 -32.50
N PHE A 337 -28.08 -34.06 -33.51
CA PHE A 337 -27.72 -34.57 -34.82
C PHE A 337 -26.30 -34.16 -35.18
N PRO A 338 -25.53 -35.01 -35.89
CA PRO A 338 -24.20 -34.65 -36.37
C PRO A 338 -24.26 -33.51 -37.40
N ALA A 339 -23.17 -32.74 -37.47
CA ALA A 339 -23.04 -31.67 -38.46
C ALA A 339 -23.04 -32.26 -39.90
N VAL A 340 -23.69 -31.55 -40.81
CA VAL A 340 -23.66 -31.88 -42.23
C VAL A 340 -22.70 -30.91 -42.93
N THR A 341 -21.60 -31.42 -43.45
CA THR A 341 -20.66 -30.64 -44.27
C THR A 341 -21.11 -30.61 -45.72
N ARG A 342 -20.90 -29.47 -46.37
CA ARG A 342 -21.14 -29.31 -47.79
C ARG A 342 -20.00 -28.56 -48.43
N ASP A 343 -19.49 -29.06 -49.52
CA ASP A 343 -18.46 -28.41 -50.34
C ASP A 343 -19.11 -27.67 -51.50
N ILE A 344 -18.69 -26.45 -51.76
CA ILE A 344 -19.09 -25.64 -52.90
C ILE A 344 -17.83 -25.35 -53.69
N ALA A 345 -17.78 -25.88 -54.91
CA ALA A 345 -16.74 -25.52 -55.85
C ALA A 345 -17.23 -24.33 -56.70
N LEU A 346 -16.49 -23.23 -56.61
CA LEU A 346 -16.69 -22.07 -57.47
C LEU A 346 -15.73 -22.15 -58.64
N VAL A 347 -16.27 -22.03 -59.85
CA VAL A 347 -15.51 -22.00 -61.11
C VAL A 347 -15.25 -20.57 -61.54
#